data_296c298647d2bc8c12aeeeef36bdd1c1
#
_entry.id   296c298647d2bc8c12aeeeef36bdd1c1
#
_cell.length_a   1.000
_cell.length_b   1.000
_cell.length_c   1.000
_cell.angle_alpha   90.00
_cell.angle_beta   90.00
_cell.angle_gamma   90.00
#
_symmetry.space_group_name_H-M   'P 1'
#
loop_
_entity.id
_entity.type
_entity.pdbx_description
1 polymer ?
#
loop_
_entity_poly.entity_id
_entity_poly.type
_entity_poly.pdbx_seq_one_letter_code
_entity_poly.pdbx_strand_id
1 'polypeptide(L)'
;MLLRNFLSALVLLFMLPAVAGAGTEGAMRDSIKQFFAQGVYLHGARAELVEVLRWPDATEKLRWRMPELKNHPGQLSLIAERGQGQSLKRWYVPVRLNWWAKAVVARKDLPVRSHLTAEMLNIARINVAGHSGSWWRKTEGLMGTRLTRPLKAGDAIFASYVHRPKLISRGDQVTMIASYGGLKVTAVGKALRSAGLGDRLSVRNLKSKQVVQGVVASASTVHILTGETL
;
A
#
# COMPACT_ATOMS: atom_id res chain seq x y z
N MET A 1 -4.05 41.50 84.95
CA MET A 1 -5.26 41.03 84.28
C MET A 1 -5.12 41.38 82.80
N LEU A 2 -4.47 40.55 82.01
CA LEU A 2 -4.27 40.76 80.62
C LEU A 2 -4.32 39.42 79.90
N LEU A 3 -5.39 39.19 79.10
CA LEU A 3 -5.62 38.05 78.27
C LEU A 3 -4.77 38.19 77.01
N ARG A 4 -3.89 37.19 76.70
CA ARG A 4 -3.10 37.11 75.47
C ARG A 4 -3.73 36.03 74.63
N ASN A 5 -4.38 36.49 73.53
CA ASN A 5 -4.89 35.63 72.47
C ASN A 5 -3.72 35.11 71.60
N PHE A 6 -3.52 33.77 71.57
CA PHE A 6 -2.67 33.11 70.60
C PHE A 6 -3.52 32.82 69.34
N LEU A 7 -3.18 33.51 68.26
CA LEU A 7 -3.75 33.22 66.92
C LEU A 7 -2.86 32.19 66.26
N SER A 8 -3.31 30.92 66.22
CA SER A 8 -2.67 29.85 65.47
C SER A 8 -2.96 30.04 63.97
N ALA A 9 -2.00 30.45 63.18
CA ALA A 9 -2.07 30.45 61.71
C ALA A 9 -1.88 29.03 61.17
N LEU A 10 -2.98 28.45 60.70
CA LEU A 10 -2.98 27.16 59.96
C LEU A 10 -2.47 27.42 58.53
N VAL A 11 -1.22 27.12 58.23
CA VAL A 11 -0.67 27.16 56.88
C VAL A 11 -1.18 25.92 56.14
N LEU A 12 -2.19 26.13 55.29
CA LEU A 12 -2.69 25.10 54.37
C LEU A 12 -1.69 24.98 53.20
N LEU A 13 -0.82 24.01 53.25
CA LEU A 13 0.11 23.68 52.15
C LEU A 13 -0.69 23.02 51.04
N PHE A 14 -1.13 23.80 50.04
CA PHE A 14 -1.69 23.29 48.78
C PHE A 14 -0.59 22.57 48.02
N MET A 15 -0.55 21.26 48.12
CA MET A 15 0.22 20.43 47.18
C MET A 15 -0.47 20.52 45.80
N LEU A 16 0.06 21.36 44.91
CA LEU A 16 -0.26 21.31 43.51
C LEU A 16 0.24 19.97 42.95
N PRO A 17 -0.62 19.17 42.28
CA PRO A 17 -0.12 18.00 41.58
C PRO A 17 0.83 18.45 40.49
N ALA A 18 2.05 17.93 40.53
CA ALA A 18 3.07 18.20 39.54
C ALA A 18 2.54 17.82 38.14
N VAL A 19 2.36 18.81 37.28
CA VAL A 19 2.09 18.65 35.85
C VAL A 19 3.40 18.18 35.18
N ALA A 20 3.83 16.96 35.48
CA ALA A 20 5.02 16.35 34.89
C ALA A 20 4.73 15.69 33.52
N GLY A 21 3.46 15.64 33.06
CA GLY A 21 3.08 14.90 31.87
C GLY A 21 3.16 15.67 30.54
N ALA A 22 2.99 16.97 30.55
CA ALA A 22 2.84 17.74 29.31
C ALA A 22 4.14 17.90 28.50
N GLY A 23 5.30 17.96 29.16
CA GLY A 23 6.60 18.12 28.48
C GLY A 23 7.06 16.86 27.78
N THR A 24 6.83 15.70 28.36
CA THR A 24 7.23 14.40 27.82
C THR A 24 6.36 13.93 26.66
N GLU A 25 5.06 14.17 26.72
CA GLU A 25 4.13 13.86 25.61
C GLU A 25 4.40 14.76 24.40
N GLY A 26 4.71 16.04 24.62
CA GLY A 26 5.11 16.96 23.56
C GLY A 26 6.36 16.48 22.81
N ALA A 27 7.40 16.09 23.53
CA ALA A 27 8.64 15.57 22.96
C ALA A 27 8.41 14.25 22.18
N MET A 28 7.57 13.35 22.69
CA MET A 28 7.19 12.13 21.97
C MET A 28 6.39 12.45 20.69
N ARG A 29 5.48 13.41 20.76
CA ARG A 29 4.69 13.88 19.61
C ARG A 29 5.57 14.44 18.51
N ASP A 30 6.57 15.22 18.85
CA ASP A 30 7.50 15.78 17.87
C ASP A 30 8.42 14.71 17.28
N SER A 31 8.89 13.76 18.09
CA SER A 31 9.71 12.65 17.59
C SER A 31 8.96 11.72 16.64
N ILE A 32 7.69 11.42 16.88
CA ILE A 32 6.88 10.58 15.98
C ILE A 32 6.53 11.34 14.68
N LYS A 33 6.25 12.64 14.75
CA LYS A 33 6.08 13.48 13.56
C LYS A 33 7.34 13.49 12.70
N GLN A 34 8.52 13.63 13.32
CA GLN A 34 9.80 13.59 12.62
C GLN A 34 10.04 12.22 11.95
N PHE A 35 9.69 11.12 12.62
CA PHE A 35 9.76 9.78 12.05
C PHE A 35 8.94 9.68 10.74
N PHE A 36 7.71 10.16 10.73
CA PHE A 36 6.88 10.14 9.51
C PHE A 36 7.31 11.18 8.47
N ALA A 37 7.90 12.30 8.88
CA ALA A 37 8.42 13.32 7.97
C ALA A 37 9.58 12.80 7.11
N GLN A 38 10.41 11.88 7.63
CA GLN A 38 11.48 11.21 6.88
C GLN A 38 10.96 10.33 5.73
N GLY A 39 9.65 10.06 5.70
CA GLY A 39 8.98 9.28 4.67
C GLY A 39 8.96 7.79 4.97
N VAL A 40 7.82 7.32 5.42
CA VAL A 40 7.54 5.89 5.60
C VAL A 40 6.76 5.40 4.39
N TYR A 41 7.31 4.45 3.64
CA TYR A 41 6.72 3.93 2.42
C TYR A 41 6.46 2.43 2.51
N LEU A 42 5.34 2.01 1.96
CA LEU A 42 4.99 0.60 1.77
C LEU A 42 4.34 0.44 0.40
N HIS A 43 4.89 -0.45 -0.45
CA HIS A 43 4.36 -0.76 -1.79
C HIS A 43 3.99 0.49 -2.62
N GLY A 44 4.74 1.60 -2.44
CA GLY A 44 4.55 2.85 -3.18
C GLY A 44 3.45 3.78 -2.64
N ALA A 45 2.90 3.49 -1.47
CA ALA A 45 2.12 4.43 -0.68
C ALA A 45 2.98 5.04 0.44
N ARG A 46 2.78 6.33 0.73
CA ARG A 46 3.42 7.06 1.83
C ARG A 46 2.48 7.11 3.02
N ALA A 47 2.98 6.68 4.18
CA ALA A 47 2.26 6.82 5.43
C ALA A 47 2.24 8.28 5.91
N GLU A 48 1.11 8.69 6.46
CA GLU A 48 0.90 9.95 7.15
C GLU A 48 0.22 9.67 8.49
N LEU A 49 0.80 10.18 9.57
CA LEU A 49 0.21 10.06 10.90
C LEU A 49 -1.03 10.94 11.01
N VAL A 50 -2.17 10.35 11.33
CA VAL A 50 -3.41 11.06 11.65
C VAL A 50 -3.44 11.38 13.13
N GLU A 51 -3.32 10.34 13.99
CA GLU A 51 -3.33 10.49 15.44
C GLU A 51 -2.64 9.33 16.15
N VAL A 52 -2.20 9.58 17.38
CA VAL A 52 -1.76 8.56 18.34
C VAL A 52 -2.93 8.28 19.28
N LEU A 53 -3.42 7.04 19.26
CA LEU A 53 -4.63 6.67 20.01
C LEU A 53 -4.34 6.52 21.51
N ARG A 54 -3.14 6.11 21.86
CA ARG A 54 -2.68 6.01 23.24
C ARG A 54 -1.17 6.17 23.31
N TRP A 55 -0.70 7.09 24.14
CA TRP A 55 0.73 7.29 24.40
C TRP A 55 1.28 6.20 25.32
N PRO A 56 2.55 5.81 25.14
CA PRO A 56 3.22 4.91 26.06
C PRO A 56 3.58 5.64 27.37
N ASP A 57 3.60 4.89 28.46
CA ASP A 57 4.17 5.39 29.72
C ASP A 57 5.70 5.38 29.63
N ALA A 58 6.24 6.45 29.04
CA ALA A 58 7.68 6.65 28.85
C ALA A 58 8.01 8.13 29.00
N THR A 59 9.12 8.42 29.66
CA THR A 59 9.55 9.79 30.01
C THR A 59 10.69 10.32 29.15
N GLU A 60 11.19 9.54 28.19
CA GLU A 60 12.38 9.85 27.43
C GLU A 60 12.19 9.69 25.92
N LYS A 61 13.21 10.13 25.15
CA LYS A 61 13.23 10.03 23.69
C LYS A 61 13.13 8.58 23.24
N LEU A 62 12.13 8.28 22.41
CA LEU A 62 11.86 6.97 21.84
C LEU A 62 12.37 6.87 20.40
N ARG A 63 12.82 5.69 20.01
CA ARG A 63 13.05 5.32 18.61
C ARG A 63 11.81 4.63 18.09
N TRP A 64 11.32 5.08 16.93
CA TRP A 64 10.11 4.57 16.31
C TRP A 64 10.44 3.61 15.18
N ARG A 65 9.69 2.53 15.08
CA ARG A 65 9.81 1.55 14.02
C ARG A 65 8.43 1.08 13.57
N MET A 66 8.27 0.91 12.24
CA MET A 66 7.09 0.26 11.69
C MET A 66 7.15 -1.25 11.96
N PRO A 67 6.02 -1.90 12.28
CA PRO A 67 5.92 -3.35 12.23
C PRO A 67 6.02 -3.84 10.78
N GLU A 68 6.24 -5.13 10.59
CA GLU A 68 6.12 -5.74 9.27
C GLU A 68 4.66 -5.71 8.80
N LEU A 69 4.43 -5.18 7.62
CA LEU A 69 3.09 -5.00 7.06
C LEU A 69 3.00 -5.64 5.67
N LYS A 70 1.91 -6.38 5.43
CA LYS A 70 1.57 -6.94 4.11
C LYS A 70 0.61 -6.05 3.31
N ASN A 71 -0.08 -5.14 3.98
CA ASN A 71 -1.08 -4.23 3.41
C ASN A 71 -0.97 -2.85 4.07
N HIS A 72 -1.92 -1.97 3.80
CA HIS A 72 -1.97 -0.59 4.27
C HIS A 72 -3.09 -0.41 5.32
N PRO A 73 -2.90 -0.88 6.56
CA PRO A 73 -3.94 -0.75 7.59
C PRO A 73 -4.15 0.72 7.95
N GLY A 74 -5.42 1.12 8.15
CA GLY A 74 -5.75 2.46 8.65
C GLY A 74 -5.40 2.65 10.12
N GLN A 75 -5.21 1.55 10.87
CA GLN A 75 -4.78 1.54 12.25
C GLN A 75 -3.77 0.41 12.47
N LEU A 76 -2.71 0.71 13.22
CA LEU A 76 -1.69 -0.26 13.59
C LEU A 76 -1.00 0.14 14.89
N SER A 77 -0.18 -0.75 15.45
CA SER A 77 0.69 -0.43 16.57
C SER A 77 2.12 -0.20 16.09
N LEU A 78 2.62 1.04 16.24
CA LEU A 78 4.03 1.33 16.07
C LEU A 78 4.84 0.70 17.19
N ILE A 79 6.08 0.35 16.90
CA ILE A 79 7.03 -0.12 17.90
C ILE A 79 7.86 1.08 18.35
N ALA A 80 7.74 1.44 19.62
CA ALA A 80 8.58 2.43 20.26
C ALA A 80 9.65 1.69 21.08
N GLU A 81 10.90 2.03 20.92
CA GLU A 81 12.04 1.36 21.57
C GLU A 81 12.91 2.34 22.31
N ARG A 82 13.44 1.90 23.46
CA ARG A 82 14.43 2.61 24.26
C ARG A 82 15.49 1.64 24.77
N GLY A 83 16.74 2.08 24.81
CA GLY A 83 17.86 1.27 25.26
C GLY A 83 18.45 0.39 24.15
N GLN A 84 19.39 -0.47 24.52
CA GLN A 84 20.04 -1.44 23.64
C GLN A 84 20.34 -2.73 24.41
N GLY A 85 20.50 -3.84 23.68
CA GLY A 85 20.84 -5.14 24.27
C GLY A 85 19.85 -5.56 25.36
N GLN A 86 20.35 -5.95 26.53
CA GLN A 86 19.54 -6.42 27.65
C GLN A 86 18.66 -5.34 28.30
N SER A 87 18.98 -4.05 28.10
CA SER A 87 18.18 -2.92 28.61
C SER A 87 17.12 -2.43 27.63
N LEU A 88 16.89 -3.12 26.51
CA LEU A 88 15.93 -2.74 25.51
C LEU A 88 14.51 -2.88 26.04
N LYS A 89 13.79 -1.76 26.16
CA LYS A 89 12.35 -1.70 26.44
C LYS A 89 11.59 -1.40 25.18
N ARG A 90 10.42 -2.03 25.01
CA ARG A 90 9.51 -1.84 23.87
C ARG A 90 8.11 -1.53 24.34
N TRP A 91 7.46 -0.62 23.59
CA TRP A 91 6.05 -0.30 23.73
C TRP A 91 5.38 -0.44 22.36
N TYR A 92 4.13 -0.85 22.37
CA TYR A 92 3.30 -0.91 21.17
C TYR A 92 2.30 0.22 21.22
N VAL A 93 2.50 1.22 20.37
CA VAL A 93 1.76 2.48 20.39
C VAL A 93 0.73 2.47 19.27
N PRO A 94 -0.56 2.35 19.60
CA PRO A 94 -1.61 2.32 18.59
C PRO A 94 -1.74 3.70 17.94
N VAL A 95 -1.71 3.71 16.60
CA VAL A 95 -1.81 4.93 15.77
C VAL A 95 -2.80 4.73 14.64
N ARG A 96 -3.40 5.84 14.19
CA ARG A 96 -4.18 5.89 12.97
C ARG A 96 -3.36 6.56 11.88
N LEU A 97 -3.38 5.96 10.68
CA LEU A 97 -2.59 6.38 9.53
C LEU A 97 -3.48 6.55 8.28
N ASN A 98 -3.12 7.53 7.46
CA ASN A 98 -3.44 7.55 6.05
C ASN A 98 -2.29 6.97 5.24
N TRP A 99 -2.61 6.33 4.11
CA TRP A 99 -1.64 5.82 3.16
C TRP A 99 -1.90 6.47 1.81
N TRP A 100 -1.09 7.47 1.48
CA TRP A 100 -1.25 8.24 0.25
C TRP A 100 -0.50 7.63 -0.91
N ALA A 101 -1.21 7.35 -2.00
CA ALA A 101 -0.63 6.79 -3.21
C ALA A 101 -1.18 7.51 -4.46
N LYS A 102 -0.38 7.54 -5.53
CA LYS A 102 -0.90 7.84 -6.87
C LYS A 102 -1.65 6.63 -7.39
N ALA A 103 -2.88 6.80 -7.80
CA ALA A 103 -3.74 5.76 -8.36
C ALA A 103 -4.57 6.27 -9.52
N VAL A 104 -4.97 5.36 -10.39
CA VAL A 104 -6.00 5.63 -11.39
C VAL A 104 -7.35 5.67 -10.67
N VAL A 105 -8.10 6.74 -10.90
CA VAL A 105 -9.42 6.98 -10.32
C VAL A 105 -10.48 7.16 -11.42
N ALA A 106 -11.72 6.88 -11.09
CA ALA A 106 -12.84 7.19 -11.97
C ALA A 106 -13.05 8.72 -12.05
N ARG A 107 -13.16 9.27 -13.26
CA ARG A 107 -13.43 10.70 -13.48
C ARG A 107 -14.90 11.06 -13.25
N LYS A 108 -15.79 10.09 -13.40
CA LYS A 108 -17.25 10.20 -13.23
C LYS A 108 -17.80 8.91 -12.63
N ASP A 109 -19.08 8.92 -12.25
CA ASP A 109 -19.76 7.71 -11.83
C ASP A 109 -19.77 6.68 -12.97
N LEU A 110 -19.32 5.47 -12.66
CA LEU A 110 -19.24 4.37 -13.62
C LEU A 110 -20.10 3.21 -13.14
N PRO A 111 -21.12 2.80 -13.90
CA PRO A 111 -21.91 1.63 -13.56
C PRO A 111 -21.12 0.33 -13.69
N VAL A 112 -21.59 -0.72 -13.02
CA VAL A 112 -21.03 -2.07 -13.15
C VAL A 112 -21.04 -2.51 -14.61
N ARG A 113 -20.06 -3.32 -15.02
CA ARG A 113 -19.85 -3.81 -16.40
C ARG A 113 -19.47 -2.74 -17.42
N SER A 114 -19.24 -1.49 -17.03
CA SER A 114 -18.66 -0.48 -17.92
C SER A 114 -17.32 -0.95 -18.48
N HIS A 115 -17.13 -0.77 -19.79
CA HIS A 115 -15.82 -0.89 -20.43
C HIS A 115 -15.03 0.38 -20.18
N LEU A 116 -13.84 0.25 -19.62
CA LEU A 116 -13.02 1.41 -19.28
C LEU A 116 -12.37 2.00 -20.53
N THR A 117 -12.52 3.33 -20.67
CA THR A 117 -11.85 4.14 -21.70
C THR A 117 -10.99 5.20 -21.03
N ALA A 118 -10.04 5.78 -21.78
CA ALA A 118 -9.13 6.81 -21.25
C ALA A 118 -9.87 8.03 -20.67
N GLU A 119 -10.98 8.42 -21.29
CA GLU A 119 -11.80 9.57 -20.90
C GLU A 119 -12.49 9.39 -19.54
N MET A 120 -12.73 8.14 -19.13
CA MET A 120 -13.36 7.78 -17.86
C MET A 120 -12.38 7.80 -16.69
N LEU A 121 -11.10 7.95 -16.96
CA LEU A 121 -10.01 7.74 -15.99
C LEU A 121 -9.21 9.03 -15.77
N ASN A 122 -8.65 9.14 -14.57
CA ASN A 122 -7.69 10.16 -14.20
C ASN A 122 -6.66 9.55 -13.25
N ILE A 123 -5.55 10.24 -13.00
CA ILE A 123 -4.58 9.87 -11.97
C ILE A 123 -4.69 10.89 -10.85
N ALA A 124 -4.93 10.41 -9.63
CA ALA A 124 -5.03 11.25 -8.45
C ALA A 124 -4.23 10.67 -7.28
N ARG A 125 -3.94 11.52 -6.29
CA ARG A 125 -3.41 11.09 -5.00
C ARG A 125 -4.60 10.74 -4.10
N ILE A 126 -4.65 9.50 -3.64
CA ILE A 126 -5.73 8.98 -2.83
C ILE A 126 -5.21 8.32 -1.56
N ASN A 127 -6.08 8.22 -0.55
CA ASN A 127 -5.81 7.41 0.63
C ASN A 127 -6.22 5.95 0.35
N VAL A 128 -5.26 5.03 0.43
CA VAL A 128 -5.45 3.58 0.24
C VAL A 128 -5.53 2.81 1.56
N ALA A 129 -5.62 3.51 2.69
CA ALA A 129 -5.73 2.88 4.01
C ALA A 129 -6.97 1.98 4.10
N GLY A 130 -6.80 0.79 4.68
CA GLY A 130 -7.88 -0.17 4.85
C GLY A 130 -8.28 -0.94 3.59
N HIS A 131 -7.75 -0.59 2.43
CA HIS A 131 -8.00 -1.33 1.20
C HIS A 131 -7.01 -2.48 1.05
N SER A 132 -7.53 -3.66 0.76
CA SER A 132 -6.73 -4.83 0.44
C SER A 132 -6.49 -4.93 -1.08
N GLY A 133 -5.29 -5.37 -1.46
CA GLY A 133 -4.93 -5.58 -2.86
C GLY A 133 -4.21 -4.40 -3.50
N SER A 134 -3.76 -4.62 -4.73
CA SER A 134 -3.05 -3.63 -5.52
C SER A 134 -4.01 -2.71 -6.26
N TRP A 135 -3.60 -1.46 -6.46
CA TRP A 135 -4.32 -0.46 -7.26
C TRP A 135 -3.55 -0.16 -8.54
N TRP A 136 -4.27 0.34 -9.53
CA TRP A 136 -3.68 0.76 -10.79
C TRP A 136 -3.02 2.12 -10.63
N ARG A 137 -1.76 2.22 -11.08
CA ARG A 137 -0.97 3.47 -11.06
C ARG A 137 -0.91 4.14 -12.43
N LYS A 138 -1.22 3.39 -13.46
CA LYS A 138 -1.23 3.81 -14.86
C LYS A 138 -2.49 3.33 -15.54
N THR A 139 -2.94 4.04 -16.55
CA THR A 139 -4.13 3.69 -17.31
C THR A 139 -3.91 2.57 -18.32
N GLU A 140 -2.63 2.34 -18.72
CA GLU A 140 -2.26 1.24 -19.60
C GLU A 140 -2.61 -0.11 -18.96
N GLY A 141 -3.26 -0.97 -19.73
CA GLY A 141 -3.78 -2.26 -19.28
C GLY A 141 -5.13 -2.22 -18.58
N LEU A 142 -5.72 -1.01 -18.35
CA LEU A 142 -7.13 -0.84 -17.98
C LEU A 142 -8.05 -0.68 -19.19
N MET A 143 -7.51 -0.24 -20.32
CA MET A 143 -8.30 -0.02 -21.53
C MET A 143 -8.98 -1.30 -21.97
N GLY A 144 -10.30 -1.21 -22.25
CA GLY A 144 -11.11 -2.35 -22.67
C GLY A 144 -11.44 -3.35 -21.55
N THR A 145 -10.91 -3.17 -20.34
CA THR A 145 -11.31 -4.01 -19.19
C THR A 145 -12.73 -3.63 -18.75
N ARG A 146 -13.38 -4.54 -18.05
CA ARG A 146 -14.76 -4.36 -17.60
C ARG A 146 -14.82 -4.26 -16.08
N LEU A 147 -15.58 -3.29 -15.56
CA LEU A 147 -15.80 -3.16 -14.13
C LEU A 147 -16.62 -4.33 -13.57
N THR A 148 -16.23 -4.85 -12.42
CA THR A 148 -16.94 -5.89 -11.66
C THR A 148 -17.90 -5.31 -10.63
N ARG A 149 -17.79 -4.00 -10.34
CA ARG A 149 -18.64 -3.24 -9.41
C ARG A 149 -18.80 -1.79 -9.89
N PRO A 150 -19.82 -1.06 -9.44
CA PRO A 150 -19.93 0.36 -9.74
C PRO A 150 -18.84 1.15 -8.99
N LEU A 151 -18.41 2.27 -9.58
CA LEU A 151 -17.48 3.24 -8.98
C LEU A 151 -18.11 4.64 -9.01
N LYS A 152 -17.84 5.41 -7.96
CA LYS A 152 -18.15 6.83 -7.92
C LYS A 152 -17.00 7.65 -8.49
N ALA A 153 -17.29 8.89 -8.89
CA ALA A 153 -16.25 9.85 -9.25
C ALA A 153 -15.23 9.98 -8.11
N GLY A 154 -13.93 9.87 -8.42
CA GLY A 154 -12.85 9.91 -7.44
C GLY A 154 -12.46 8.55 -6.84
N ASP A 155 -13.26 7.50 -7.01
CA ASP A 155 -12.92 6.17 -6.52
C ASP A 155 -11.72 5.60 -7.26
N ALA A 156 -10.79 5.03 -6.48
CA ALA A 156 -9.63 4.34 -7.05
C ALA A 156 -10.00 3.01 -7.68
N ILE A 157 -9.30 2.67 -8.75
CA ILE A 157 -9.45 1.38 -9.41
C ILE A 157 -8.47 0.38 -8.82
N PHE A 158 -8.99 -0.57 -8.04
CA PHE A 158 -8.22 -1.71 -7.53
C PHE A 158 -8.21 -2.86 -8.53
N ALA A 159 -7.21 -3.72 -8.44
CA ALA A 159 -7.08 -4.87 -9.35
C ALA A 159 -8.29 -5.80 -9.32
N SER A 160 -8.93 -5.95 -8.16
CA SER A 160 -10.15 -6.75 -7.98
C SER A 160 -11.42 -6.11 -8.57
N TYR A 161 -11.38 -4.83 -8.94
CA TYR A 161 -12.56 -4.10 -9.47
C TYR A 161 -12.70 -4.21 -10.97
N VAL A 162 -11.72 -4.83 -11.66
CA VAL A 162 -11.72 -5.00 -13.11
C VAL A 162 -11.61 -6.45 -13.49
N HIS A 163 -12.40 -6.83 -14.48
CA HIS A 163 -12.27 -8.12 -15.16
C HIS A 163 -11.53 -7.91 -16.47
N ARG A 164 -10.40 -8.60 -16.62
CA ARG A 164 -9.69 -8.66 -17.90
C ARG A 164 -10.27 -9.81 -18.73
N PRO A 165 -10.80 -9.53 -19.93
CA PRO A 165 -11.22 -10.61 -20.80
C PRO A 165 -10.00 -11.50 -21.10
N LYS A 166 -10.18 -12.80 -20.98
CA LYS A 166 -9.17 -13.77 -21.43
C LYS A 166 -9.22 -13.77 -22.95
N LEU A 167 -8.10 -13.39 -23.57
CA LEU A 167 -7.97 -13.36 -25.03
C LEU A 167 -7.48 -14.73 -25.58
N ILE A 168 -6.72 -15.46 -24.77
CA ILE A 168 -6.18 -16.77 -25.07
C ILE A 168 -6.72 -17.75 -24.03
N SER A 169 -7.28 -18.87 -24.48
CA SER A 169 -7.72 -19.99 -23.64
C SER A 169 -6.63 -21.06 -23.55
N ARG A 170 -6.68 -21.87 -22.49
CA ARG A 170 -5.80 -23.04 -22.39
C ARG A 170 -6.04 -23.97 -23.59
N GLY A 171 -4.97 -24.32 -24.27
CA GLY A 171 -5.03 -25.18 -25.45
C GLY A 171 -5.02 -24.47 -26.77
N ASP A 172 -5.24 -23.14 -26.80
CA ASP A 172 -5.21 -22.38 -28.03
C ASP A 172 -3.81 -22.37 -28.65
N GLN A 173 -3.79 -22.38 -30.00
CA GLN A 173 -2.57 -22.14 -30.76
C GLN A 173 -2.28 -20.65 -30.82
N VAL A 174 -1.03 -20.29 -30.57
CA VAL A 174 -0.56 -18.91 -30.58
C VAL A 174 0.75 -18.77 -31.34
N THR A 175 0.97 -17.64 -31.95
CA THR A 175 2.24 -17.25 -32.57
C THR A 175 3.14 -16.67 -31.49
N MET A 176 4.23 -17.33 -31.19
CA MET A 176 5.30 -16.85 -30.32
C MET A 176 6.24 -15.96 -31.10
N ILE A 177 6.55 -14.79 -30.61
CA ILE A 177 7.51 -13.84 -31.22
C ILE A 177 8.58 -13.56 -30.18
N ALA A 178 9.83 -13.91 -30.55
CA ALA A 178 11.03 -13.54 -29.81
C ALA A 178 11.81 -12.50 -30.61
N SER A 179 12.31 -11.45 -29.94
CA SER A 179 13.15 -10.42 -30.56
C SER A 179 14.46 -10.30 -29.77
N TYR A 180 15.57 -10.41 -30.46
CA TYR A 180 16.90 -10.28 -29.86
C TYR A 180 17.87 -9.64 -30.87
N GLY A 181 18.53 -8.53 -30.50
CA GLY A 181 19.57 -7.87 -31.34
C GLY A 181 19.09 -7.50 -32.75
N GLY A 182 17.81 -7.12 -32.93
CA GLY A 182 17.23 -6.83 -34.26
C GLY A 182 16.71 -8.06 -35.02
N LEU A 183 16.99 -9.26 -34.55
CA LEU A 183 16.45 -10.51 -35.12
C LEU A 183 15.06 -10.78 -34.51
N LYS A 184 14.11 -11.10 -35.41
CA LYS A 184 12.75 -11.51 -35.01
C LYS A 184 12.55 -12.97 -35.40
N VAL A 185 12.29 -13.81 -34.41
CA VAL A 185 12.01 -15.25 -34.59
C VAL A 185 10.54 -15.50 -34.25
N THR A 186 9.87 -16.27 -35.12
CA THR A 186 8.48 -16.68 -34.92
C THR A 186 8.38 -18.19 -34.84
N ALA A 187 7.48 -18.68 -33.98
CA ALA A 187 7.18 -20.10 -33.88
C ALA A 187 5.73 -20.28 -33.43
N VAL A 188 5.15 -21.44 -33.69
CA VAL A 188 3.80 -21.79 -33.23
C VAL A 188 3.90 -22.54 -31.92
N GLY A 189 3.07 -22.15 -30.94
CA GLY A 189 3.00 -22.77 -29.64
C GLY A 189 1.56 -23.06 -29.19
N LYS A 190 1.41 -23.83 -28.15
CA LYS A 190 0.13 -24.12 -27.49
C LYS A 190 0.12 -23.51 -26.10
N ALA A 191 -0.90 -22.69 -25.81
CA ALA A 191 -1.11 -22.05 -24.51
C ALA A 191 -1.38 -23.10 -23.43
N LEU A 192 -0.64 -23.03 -22.30
CA LEU A 192 -0.80 -23.98 -21.20
C LEU A 192 -1.82 -23.55 -20.16
N ARG A 193 -2.21 -22.28 -20.20
CA ARG A 193 -3.28 -21.69 -19.35
C ARG A 193 -4.00 -20.57 -20.12
N SER A 194 -5.13 -20.11 -19.62
CA SER A 194 -5.81 -18.94 -20.19
C SER A 194 -5.18 -17.64 -19.67
N ALA A 195 -5.14 -16.61 -20.53
CA ALA A 195 -4.52 -15.33 -20.22
C ALA A 195 -5.20 -14.18 -20.98
N GLY A 196 -5.21 -12.98 -20.40
CA GLY A 196 -5.65 -11.74 -21.03
C GLY A 196 -4.47 -10.94 -21.62
N LEU A 197 -4.77 -9.81 -22.23
CA LEU A 197 -3.77 -8.89 -22.79
C LEU A 197 -2.77 -8.45 -21.70
N GLY A 198 -1.47 -8.53 -22.00
CA GLY A 198 -0.40 -8.15 -21.08
C GLY A 198 -0.11 -9.17 -19.96
N ASP A 199 -0.86 -10.25 -19.85
CA ASP A 199 -0.59 -11.30 -18.86
C ASP A 199 0.61 -12.15 -19.29
N ARG A 200 1.39 -12.62 -18.30
CA ARG A 200 2.41 -13.66 -18.55
C ARG A 200 1.70 -14.96 -18.89
N LEU A 201 2.18 -15.67 -19.90
CA LEU A 201 1.62 -16.94 -20.37
C LEU A 201 2.73 -17.94 -20.64
N SER A 202 2.58 -19.14 -20.08
CA SER A 202 3.42 -20.28 -20.44
C SER A 202 2.90 -20.91 -21.74
N VAL A 203 3.76 -21.02 -22.74
CA VAL A 203 3.44 -21.57 -24.05
C VAL A 203 4.39 -22.73 -24.37
N ARG A 204 3.83 -23.85 -24.81
CA ARG A 204 4.63 -25.00 -25.29
C ARG A 204 4.85 -24.86 -26.78
N ASN A 205 6.09 -24.77 -27.22
CA ASN A 205 6.45 -24.79 -28.64
C ASN A 205 6.04 -26.13 -29.28
N LEU A 206 5.29 -26.07 -30.36
CA LEU A 206 4.77 -27.30 -31.00
C LEU A 206 5.88 -28.12 -31.67
N LYS A 207 6.96 -27.49 -32.14
CA LYS A 207 8.08 -28.17 -32.80
C LYS A 207 9.08 -28.73 -31.78
N SER A 208 9.62 -27.88 -30.89
CA SER A 208 10.66 -28.30 -29.95
C SER A 208 10.11 -28.93 -28.64
N LYS A 209 8.80 -28.83 -28.41
CA LYS A 209 8.10 -29.26 -27.16
C LYS A 209 8.55 -28.51 -25.91
N GLN A 210 9.49 -27.60 -26.00
CA GLN A 210 9.92 -26.78 -24.86
C GLN A 210 8.83 -25.81 -24.42
N VAL A 211 8.81 -25.51 -23.11
CA VAL A 211 7.92 -24.53 -22.51
C VAL A 211 8.67 -23.23 -22.32
N VAL A 212 8.11 -22.15 -22.83
CA VAL A 212 8.68 -20.80 -22.73
C VAL A 212 7.66 -19.86 -22.10
N GLN A 213 8.14 -18.80 -21.47
CA GLN A 213 7.32 -17.74 -20.91
C GLN A 213 7.26 -16.55 -21.86
N GLY A 214 6.07 -15.98 -22.00
CA GLY A 214 5.87 -14.77 -22.79
C GLY A 214 4.75 -13.90 -22.24
N VAL A 215 4.56 -12.76 -22.87
CA VAL A 215 3.49 -11.79 -22.56
C VAL A 215 2.49 -11.78 -23.71
N VAL A 216 1.21 -11.88 -23.40
CA VAL A 216 0.11 -11.84 -24.39
C VAL A 216 0.04 -10.45 -25.04
N ALA A 217 0.25 -10.40 -26.35
CA ALA A 217 0.17 -9.18 -27.15
C ALA A 217 -1.16 -9.04 -27.91
N SER A 218 -1.82 -10.16 -28.23
CA SER A 218 -3.15 -10.19 -28.86
C SER A 218 -3.82 -11.53 -28.58
N ALA A 219 -5.02 -11.74 -29.14
CA ALA A 219 -5.76 -13.01 -29.03
C ALA A 219 -5.00 -14.23 -29.62
N SER A 220 -3.97 -13.99 -30.44
CA SER A 220 -3.22 -15.05 -31.11
C SER A 220 -1.70 -14.88 -31.02
N THR A 221 -1.19 -13.84 -30.35
CA THR A 221 0.23 -13.51 -30.33
C THR A 221 0.76 -13.37 -28.91
N VAL A 222 1.94 -13.99 -28.68
CA VAL A 222 2.66 -13.94 -27.41
C VAL A 222 4.11 -13.51 -27.68
N HIS A 223 4.54 -12.43 -27.04
CA HIS A 223 5.94 -11.99 -27.08
C HIS A 223 6.72 -12.77 -26.02
N ILE A 224 7.76 -13.48 -26.45
CA ILE A 224 8.60 -14.30 -25.57
C ILE A 224 9.58 -13.41 -24.81
N LEU A 225 9.71 -13.66 -23.51
CA LEU A 225 10.70 -12.99 -22.66
C LEU A 225 12.06 -13.64 -22.93
N THR A 226 12.91 -12.96 -23.68
CA THR A 226 14.29 -13.39 -23.94
C THR A 226 15.14 -13.14 -22.71
N GLY A 227 15.55 -14.21 -21.99
CA GLY A 227 16.41 -14.13 -20.80
C GLY A 227 15.97 -14.98 -19.59
N GLU A 228 14.78 -15.56 -19.58
CA GLU A 228 14.34 -16.50 -18.54
C GLU A 228 14.12 -17.89 -19.18
N THR A 229 15.21 -18.65 -19.33
CA THR A 229 15.12 -20.12 -19.47
C THR A 229 15.00 -20.68 -18.05
N LEU A 230 13.94 -21.41 -17.77
CA LEU A 230 13.77 -22.18 -16.54
C LEU A 230 14.75 -23.35 -16.52
#